data_e485be724018e99bb31877bdda0138ce
#
_entry.id   e485be724018e99bb31877bdda0138ce
#
_cell.length_a   1.000
_cell.length_b   1.000
_cell.length_c   1.000
_cell.angle_alpha   90.00
_cell.angle_beta   90.00
_cell.angle_gamma   90.00
#
_symmetry.space_group_name_H-M   'P 1'
#
loop_
_entity.id
_entity.type
_entity.pdbx_description
1 polymer ?
#
loop_
_entity_poly.entity_id
_entity_poly.type
_entity_poly.pdbx_seq_one_letter_code
_entity_poly.pdbx_strand_id
1 'polypeptide(L)'
;MPLGEAGNIVVHALLVCLSRQRPADGAAQNRRAAPRVFMGKLAMGVLCLVIGLVSGGVLFSQSQPRSVLAIHHCQQCLDINELAGLLASVGIQKFPGLLPSVVCETDYTLAMQVRSAKPGVHYVIIPKKDIKNIGEISAEDAPYLIDIFAIIQHLIKDKALSSYRVITNGPGFQDVAYLHFHLVAK
;
A
#
# COMPACT_ATOMS: atom_id res chain seq x y z
N MET A 1 19.64 2.45 5.30
CA MET A 1 19.36 1.06 5.71
C MET A 1 18.16 0.56 4.92
N PRO A 2 18.23 -0.60 4.33
CA PRO A 2 17.51 -0.93 3.10
C PRO A 2 16.07 -1.40 3.35
N LEU A 3 15.17 -0.88 2.51
CA LEU A 3 13.83 -1.40 2.25
C LEU A 3 14.00 -2.65 1.35
N GLY A 4 14.18 -3.82 1.92
CA GLY A 4 14.61 -4.92 1.09
C GLY A 4 14.23 -6.32 1.51
N GLU A 5 13.06 -6.60 2.10
CA GLU A 5 12.74 -8.03 2.30
C GLU A 5 11.31 -8.46 1.94
N ALA A 6 10.32 -7.59 2.01
CA ALA A 6 8.94 -7.98 1.68
C ALA A 6 8.68 -8.13 0.17
N GLY A 7 9.40 -7.39 -0.68
CA GLY A 7 9.30 -7.50 -2.15
C GLY A 7 9.93 -8.77 -2.73
N ASN A 8 10.89 -9.34 -2.02
CA ASN A 8 11.64 -10.50 -2.52
C ASN A 8 10.86 -11.81 -2.45
N ILE A 9 9.90 -11.94 -1.54
CA ILE A 9 9.19 -13.22 -1.34
C ILE A 9 8.21 -13.48 -2.48
N VAL A 10 7.50 -12.45 -2.96
CA VAL A 10 6.53 -12.61 -4.06
C VAL A 10 7.23 -12.80 -5.40
N VAL A 11 8.33 -12.08 -5.64
CA VAL A 11 9.14 -12.21 -6.87
C VAL A 11 9.89 -13.55 -6.88
N HIS A 12 10.38 -14.02 -5.74
CA HIS A 12 11.06 -15.33 -5.64
C HIS A 12 10.11 -16.50 -5.88
N ALA A 13 8.86 -16.42 -5.41
CA ALA A 13 7.85 -17.45 -5.68
C ALA A 13 7.48 -17.55 -7.17
N LEU A 14 7.43 -16.40 -7.88
CA LEU A 14 7.17 -16.37 -9.33
C LEU A 14 8.37 -16.87 -10.15
N LEU A 15 9.60 -16.53 -9.76
CA LEU A 15 10.83 -16.94 -10.47
C LEU A 15 11.16 -18.43 -10.29
N VAL A 16 10.86 -19.01 -9.15
CA VAL A 16 11.07 -20.46 -8.90
C VAL A 16 10.13 -21.32 -9.75
N CYS A 17 8.95 -20.80 -10.11
CA CYS A 17 8.01 -21.52 -10.99
C CYS A 17 8.47 -21.51 -12.48
N LEU A 18 9.32 -20.55 -12.88
CA LEU A 18 9.76 -20.39 -14.29
C LEU A 18 11.13 -20.99 -14.59
N SER A 19 11.98 -21.30 -13.60
CA SER A 19 13.37 -21.66 -13.81
C SER A 19 13.69 -23.16 -13.87
N ARG A 20 12.70 -24.07 -13.78
CA ARG A 20 12.93 -25.51 -13.80
C ARG A 20 12.58 -26.16 -15.14
N GLN A 21 13.23 -25.71 -16.21
CA GLN A 21 13.28 -26.47 -17.48
C GLN A 21 14.73 -26.70 -17.87
N ARG A 22 15.27 -27.87 -17.58
CA ARG A 22 16.43 -28.43 -18.26
C ARG A 22 15.92 -29.38 -19.34
N PRO A 23 16.43 -29.29 -20.58
CA PRO A 23 16.21 -30.34 -21.57
C PRO A 23 17.15 -31.51 -21.25
N ALA A 24 16.63 -32.73 -21.26
CA ALA A 24 17.39 -33.95 -21.35
C ALA A 24 17.18 -34.52 -22.74
N ASP A 25 18.27 -34.54 -23.50
CA ASP A 25 18.33 -35.20 -24.78
C ASP A 25 18.27 -36.72 -24.61
N GLY A 26 17.58 -37.34 -25.55
CA GLY A 26 17.87 -38.72 -25.87
C GLY A 26 16.69 -39.66 -25.99
N ALA A 27 16.50 -40.13 -27.23
CA ALA A 27 15.90 -41.38 -27.65
C ALA A 27 14.39 -41.46 -27.89
N ALA A 28 14.09 -41.66 -29.16
CA ALA A 28 12.81 -42.00 -29.74
C ALA A 28 12.13 -43.18 -29.05
N GLN A 29 10.87 -42.95 -28.61
CA GLN A 29 9.86 -44.03 -28.57
C GLN A 29 8.48 -43.44 -28.76
N ASN A 30 7.94 -43.69 -29.95
CA ASN A 30 6.58 -43.43 -30.37
C ASN A 30 5.60 -44.21 -29.47
N ARG A 31 5.05 -43.55 -28.47
CA ARG A 31 3.79 -43.94 -27.81
C ARG A 31 2.96 -42.73 -27.55
N ARG A 32 1.79 -42.69 -28.13
CA ARG A 32 0.74 -41.67 -27.91
C ARG A 32 0.52 -41.52 -26.42
N ALA A 33 1.29 -40.62 -25.78
CA ALA A 33 1.12 -40.27 -24.41
C ALA A 33 0.05 -39.17 -24.32
N ALA A 34 -0.98 -39.51 -23.61
CA ALA A 34 -2.23 -38.80 -23.44
C ALA A 34 -2.09 -37.36 -22.93
N PRO A 35 -3.10 -36.50 -23.15
CA PRO A 35 -3.10 -35.05 -22.83
C PRO A 35 -3.14 -34.72 -21.33
N ARG A 36 -2.90 -35.70 -20.44
CA ARG A 36 -3.03 -35.51 -18.98
C ARG A 36 -2.03 -34.53 -18.36
N VAL A 37 -0.82 -34.44 -18.88
CA VAL A 37 0.22 -33.54 -18.31
C VAL A 37 -0.05 -32.09 -18.68
N PHE A 38 -0.60 -31.83 -19.86
CA PHE A 38 -0.95 -30.47 -20.30
C PHE A 38 -2.16 -29.94 -19.54
N MET A 39 -3.15 -30.78 -19.26
CA MET A 39 -4.34 -30.45 -18.48
C MET A 39 -4.00 -30.08 -17.03
N GLY A 40 -3.02 -30.74 -16.42
CA GLY A 40 -2.56 -30.42 -15.06
C GLY A 40 -1.88 -29.05 -14.97
N LYS A 41 -1.06 -28.70 -15.97
CA LYS A 41 -0.40 -27.36 -16.02
C LYS A 41 -1.41 -26.24 -16.26
N LEU A 42 -2.38 -26.45 -17.15
CA LEU A 42 -3.47 -25.49 -17.39
C LEU A 42 -4.34 -25.31 -16.15
N ALA A 43 -4.73 -26.38 -15.50
CA ALA A 43 -5.53 -26.32 -14.27
C ALA A 43 -4.79 -25.59 -13.13
N MET A 44 -3.48 -25.82 -12.98
CA MET A 44 -2.65 -25.09 -12.02
C MET A 44 -2.57 -23.60 -12.36
N GLY A 45 -2.40 -23.24 -13.64
CA GLY A 45 -2.38 -21.85 -14.09
C GLY A 45 -3.72 -21.12 -13.81
N VAL A 46 -4.83 -21.79 -14.10
CA VAL A 46 -6.18 -21.26 -13.78
C VAL A 46 -6.37 -21.10 -12.28
N LEU A 47 -5.96 -22.07 -11.48
CA LEU A 47 -6.04 -21.98 -10.02
C LEU A 47 -5.24 -20.80 -9.47
N CYS A 48 -4.00 -20.62 -9.91
CA CYS A 48 -3.17 -19.46 -9.53
C CYS A 48 -3.81 -18.14 -9.95
N LEU A 49 -4.39 -18.07 -11.14
CA LEU A 49 -5.10 -16.88 -11.62
C LEU A 49 -6.31 -16.56 -10.74
N VAL A 50 -7.13 -17.55 -10.43
CA VAL A 50 -8.31 -17.38 -9.57
C VAL A 50 -7.91 -16.93 -8.17
N ILE A 51 -6.89 -17.56 -7.57
CA ILE A 51 -6.37 -17.15 -6.26
C ILE A 51 -5.85 -15.71 -6.33
N GLY A 52 -5.11 -15.33 -7.37
CA GLY A 52 -4.60 -13.98 -7.56
C GLY A 52 -5.71 -12.95 -7.69
N LEU A 53 -6.76 -13.24 -8.48
CA LEU A 53 -7.92 -12.35 -8.66
C LEU A 53 -8.71 -12.18 -7.36
N VAL A 54 -8.97 -13.26 -6.64
CA VAL A 54 -9.69 -13.22 -5.37
C VAL A 54 -8.88 -12.46 -4.33
N SER A 55 -7.60 -12.79 -4.17
CA SER A 55 -6.71 -12.10 -3.22
C SER A 55 -6.57 -10.63 -3.55
N GLY A 56 -6.37 -10.28 -4.82
CA GLY A 56 -6.32 -8.89 -5.28
C GLY A 56 -7.63 -8.16 -5.02
N GLY A 57 -8.76 -8.77 -5.36
CA GLY A 57 -10.08 -8.18 -5.10
C GLY A 57 -10.32 -7.89 -3.61
N VAL A 58 -9.92 -8.78 -2.72
CA VAL A 58 -10.05 -8.57 -1.26
C VAL A 58 -9.11 -7.50 -0.76
N LEU A 59 -7.84 -7.51 -1.19
CA LEU A 59 -6.84 -6.53 -0.74
C LEU A 59 -7.18 -5.10 -1.17
N PHE A 60 -7.64 -4.93 -2.42
CA PHE A 60 -7.92 -3.61 -3.00
C PHE A 60 -9.39 -3.20 -2.97
N SER A 61 -10.27 -3.97 -2.29
CA SER A 61 -11.71 -3.74 -2.27
C SER A 61 -12.14 -2.36 -1.76
N GLN A 62 -11.33 -1.71 -0.94
CA GLN A 62 -11.60 -0.41 -0.32
C GLN A 62 -10.66 0.69 -0.80
N SER A 63 -9.79 0.39 -1.77
CA SER A 63 -8.90 1.38 -2.36
C SER A 63 -9.61 2.14 -3.47
N GLN A 64 -9.37 3.45 -3.55
CA GLN A 64 -9.89 4.28 -4.63
C GLN A 64 -9.19 3.96 -5.96
N PRO A 65 -9.88 4.10 -7.11
CA PRO A 65 -9.26 3.97 -8.42
C PRO A 65 -8.09 4.95 -8.59
N ARG A 66 -6.95 4.46 -9.06
CA ARG A 66 -5.72 5.24 -9.24
C ARG A 66 -5.17 5.06 -10.65
N SER A 67 -4.72 6.17 -11.24
CA SER A 67 -4.00 6.16 -12.52
C SER A 67 -2.52 5.88 -12.29
N VAL A 68 -2.16 4.61 -12.15
CA VAL A 68 -0.76 4.19 -11.93
C VAL A 68 0.08 4.33 -13.21
N LEU A 69 -0.58 4.41 -14.38
CA LEU A 69 0.08 4.58 -15.69
C LEU A 69 -0.18 5.98 -16.22
N ALA A 70 0.85 6.80 -16.33
CA ALA A 70 0.82 8.10 -16.98
C ALA A 70 1.00 7.95 -18.50
N ILE A 71 -0.10 7.75 -19.24
CA ILE A 71 -0.06 7.47 -20.69
C ILE A 71 0.29 8.70 -21.53
N HIS A 72 0.22 9.92 -20.98
CA HIS A 72 0.32 11.15 -21.75
C HIS A 72 1.71 11.77 -21.90
N HIS A 73 2.72 11.36 -21.12
CA HIS A 73 4.10 11.83 -21.25
C HIS A 73 5.08 10.73 -20.84
N CYS A 74 5.53 9.95 -21.81
CA CYS A 74 6.48 8.83 -21.63
C CYS A 74 7.92 9.25 -21.32
N GLN A 75 8.18 9.98 -20.24
CA GLN A 75 9.50 9.97 -19.57
C GLN A 75 9.46 9.20 -18.23
N GLN A 76 8.31 9.06 -17.63
CA GLN A 76 8.05 8.14 -16.51
C GLN A 76 6.63 7.57 -16.68
N CYS A 77 6.53 6.36 -17.21
CA CYS A 77 5.23 5.72 -17.47
C CYS A 77 4.53 5.24 -16.18
N LEU A 78 5.16 5.34 -15.02
CA LEU A 78 4.63 4.93 -13.72
C LEU A 78 4.52 6.13 -12.79
N ASP A 79 3.33 6.42 -12.29
CA ASP A 79 3.15 7.42 -11.23
C ASP A 79 3.46 6.78 -9.87
N ILE A 80 4.65 7.09 -9.34
CA ILE A 80 5.14 6.52 -8.08
C ILE A 80 4.29 6.99 -6.90
N ASN A 81 3.76 8.22 -6.92
CA ASN A 81 2.95 8.77 -5.84
C ASN A 81 1.59 8.05 -5.74
N GLU A 82 0.96 7.77 -6.89
CA GLU A 82 -0.28 7.01 -6.96
C GLU A 82 -0.05 5.55 -6.55
N LEU A 83 1.05 4.93 -6.98
CA LEU A 83 1.41 3.58 -6.56
C LEU A 83 1.69 3.51 -5.06
N ALA A 84 2.44 4.47 -4.51
CA ALA A 84 2.70 4.57 -3.08
C ALA A 84 1.40 4.77 -2.29
N GLY A 85 0.48 5.61 -2.80
CA GLY A 85 -0.85 5.80 -2.23
C GLY A 85 -1.68 4.52 -2.20
N LEU A 86 -1.64 3.71 -3.26
CA LEU A 86 -2.32 2.42 -3.32
C LEU A 86 -1.77 1.44 -2.28
N LEU A 87 -0.43 1.34 -2.17
CA LEU A 87 0.22 0.47 -1.20
C LEU A 87 -0.04 0.94 0.25
N ALA A 88 -0.02 2.26 0.48
CA ALA A 88 -0.37 2.85 1.76
C ALA A 88 -1.82 2.53 2.15
N SER A 89 -2.77 2.63 1.21
CA SER A 89 -4.17 2.27 1.42
C SER A 89 -4.31 0.84 1.93
N VAL A 90 -3.69 -0.13 1.25
CA VAL A 90 -3.72 -1.54 1.67
C VAL A 90 -3.04 -1.74 3.03
N GLY A 91 -1.87 -1.13 3.25
CA GLY A 91 -1.14 -1.23 4.51
C GLY A 91 -1.93 -0.70 5.71
N ILE A 92 -2.51 0.49 5.57
CA ILE A 92 -3.27 1.16 6.64
C ILE A 92 -4.58 0.43 6.95
N GLN A 93 -5.27 -0.05 5.92
CA GLN A 93 -6.59 -0.67 6.07
C GLN A 93 -6.54 -2.14 6.48
N LYS A 94 -5.59 -2.89 5.95
CA LYS A 94 -5.54 -4.35 6.14
C LYS A 94 -4.47 -4.80 7.14
N PHE A 95 -3.41 -4.03 7.29
CA PHE A 95 -2.24 -4.42 8.09
C PHE A 95 -1.73 -3.29 9.01
N PRO A 96 -2.61 -2.59 9.77
CA PRO A 96 -2.17 -1.48 10.62
C PRO A 96 -1.12 -1.91 11.66
N GLY A 97 -1.22 -3.14 12.19
CA GLY A 97 -0.28 -3.69 13.16
C GLY A 97 1.12 -3.98 12.62
N LEU A 98 1.34 -3.94 11.29
CA LEU A 98 2.67 -4.08 10.69
C LEU A 98 3.36 -2.72 10.47
N LEU A 99 2.65 -1.61 10.66
CA LEU A 99 3.19 -0.29 10.47
C LEU A 99 4.09 0.10 11.66
N PRO A 100 5.30 0.61 11.39
CA PRO A 100 6.21 1.01 12.45
C PRO A 100 5.75 2.29 13.14
N SER A 101 6.05 2.43 14.43
CA SER A 101 5.90 3.67 15.18
C SER A 101 4.46 4.18 15.32
N VAL A 102 3.47 3.30 15.25
CA VAL A 102 2.07 3.65 15.57
C VAL A 102 1.98 4.04 17.06
N VAL A 103 1.42 5.21 17.33
CA VAL A 103 1.26 5.76 18.69
C VAL A 103 -0.19 5.80 19.13
N CYS A 104 -1.12 5.88 18.19
CA CYS A 104 -2.55 5.87 18.44
C CYS A 104 -3.29 5.25 17.26
N GLU A 105 -4.30 4.46 17.54
CA GLU A 105 -5.16 3.82 16.55
C GLU A 105 -6.60 3.83 17.04
N THR A 106 -7.53 4.19 16.16
CA THR A 106 -8.98 4.12 16.35
C THR A 106 -9.61 3.31 15.21
N ASP A 107 -10.94 3.23 15.20
CA ASP A 107 -11.68 2.62 14.09
C ASP A 107 -11.53 3.43 12.79
N TYR A 108 -11.30 4.75 12.88
CA TYR A 108 -11.28 5.67 11.73
C TYR A 108 -9.89 6.18 11.37
N THR A 109 -8.94 6.19 12.31
CA THR A 109 -7.68 6.93 12.17
C THR A 109 -6.49 6.16 12.72
N LEU A 110 -5.34 6.38 12.12
CA LEU A 110 -4.05 5.89 12.58
C LEU A 110 -3.11 7.09 12.77
N ALA A 111 -2.41 7.17 13.90
CA ALA A 111 -1.37 8.16 14.14
C ALA A 111 -0.02 7.48 14.33
N MET A 112 1.00 7.96 13.61
CA MET A 112 2.37 7.45 13.66
C MET A 112 3.32 8.57 14.06
N GLN A 113 4.35 8.21 14.85
CA GLN A 113 5.46 9.12 15.12
C GLN A 113 6.55 8.95 14.06
N VAL A 114 6.89 10.04 13.38
CA VAL A 114 7.96 10.06 12.39
C VAL A 114 9.22 10.64 13.02
N ARG A 115 10.36 9.98 12.79
CA ARG A 115 11.65 10.53 13.19
C ARG A 115 12.00 11.73 12.31
N SER A 116 12.09 12.90 12.91
CA SER A 116 12.57 14.11 12.24
C SER A 116 14.09 14.22 12.39
N ALA A 117 14.77 14.71 11.35
CA ALA A 117 16.18 15.07 11.42
C ALA A 117 16.43 16.31 12.31
N LYS A 118 15.39 17.10 12.57
CA LYS A 118 15.42 18.28 13.45
C LYS A 118 14.83 17.93 14.81
N PRO A 119 15.34 18.54 15.92
CA PRO A 119 14.73 18.42 17.23
C PRO A 119 13.25 18.84 17.15
N GLY A 120 12.39 18.05 17.77
CA GLY A 120 10.95 18.32 17.80
C GLY A 120 10.11 17.06 17.65
N VAL A 121 8.82 17.25 17.75
CA VAL A 121 7.82 16.18 17.63
C VAL A 121 7.20 16.25 16.25
N HIS A 122 7.10 15.08 15.57
CA HIS A 122 6.43 14.99 14.29
C HIS A 122 5.54 13.74 14.29
N TYR A 123 4.25 13.96 14.22
CA TYR A 123 3.26 12.91 14.04
C TYR A 123 2.63 13.03 12.65
N VAL A 124 2.32 11.89 12.06
CA VAL A 124 1.52 11.77 10.84
C VAL A 124 0.22 11.06 11.20
N ILE A 125 -0.90 11.73 10.93
CA ILE A 125 -2.24 11.28 11.28
C ILE A 125 -2.98 11.00 9.97
N ILE A 126 -3.52 9.79 9.81
CA ILE A 126 -3.98 9.23 8.55
C ILE A 126 -5.36 8.60 8.74
N PRO A 127 -6.36 8.91 7.91
CA PRO A 127 -7.65 8.20 7.93
C PRO A 127 -7.49 6.75 7.48
N LYS A 128 -8.25 5.82 8.04
CA LYS A 128 -8.30 4.44 7.58
C LYS A 128 -9.09 4.28 6.26
N LYS A 129 -9.92 5.25 5.88
CA LYS A 129 -10.57 5.30 4.56
C LYS A 129 -9.58 5.88 3.55
N ASP A 130 -9.53 5.28 2.36
CA ASP A 130 -8.71 5.78 1.27
C ASP A 130 -9.31 7.09 0.72
N ILE A 131 -8.69 8.20 1.08
CA ILE A 131 -8.97 9.54 0.56
C ILE A 131 -7.65 10.04 -0.02
N LYS A 132 -7.61 10.45 -1.28
CA LYS A 132 -6.34 10.81 -1.93
C LYS A 132 -5.77 12.13 -1.42
N ASN A 133 -6.61 13.15 -1.27
CA ASN A 133 -6.21 14.47 -0.81
C ASN A 133 -7.42 15.24 -0.26
N ILE A 134 -7.16 16.41 0.31
CA ILE A 134 -8.19 17.24 0.93
C ILE A 134 -9.26 17.74 -0.06
N GLY A 135 -8.94 17.85 -1.35
CA GLY A 135 -9.88 18.27 -2.38
C GLY A 135 -10.91 17.21 -2.78
N GLU A 136 -10.68 15.96 -2.38
CA GLU A 136 -11.59 14.84 -2.67
C GLU A 136 -12.46 14.43 -1.47
N ILE A 137 -12.43 15.21 -0.40
CA ILE A 137 -13.25 14.97 0.79
C ILE A 137 -14.73 15.20 0.46
N SER A 138 -15.56 14.27 0.90
CA SER A 138 -17.02 14.33 0.82
C SER A 138 -17.67 14.43 2.20
N ALA A 139 -18.98 14.68 2.26
CA ALA A 139 -19.70 14.69 3.52
C ALA A 139 -19.66 13.34 4.27
N GLU A 140 -19.52 12.25 3.54
CA GLU A 140 -19.42 10.89 4.10
C GLU A 140 -18.10 10.66 4.85
N ASP A 141 -17.09 11.51 4.63
CA ASP A 141 -15.79 11.43 5.27
C ASP A 141 -15.73 12.15 6.61
N ALA A 142 -16.81 12.84 7.00
CA ALA A 142 -16.89 13.59 8.24
C ALA A 142 -16.48 12.79 9.49
N PRO A 143 -16.88 11.53 9.70
CA PRO A 143 -16.44 10.74 10.85
C PRO A 143 -14.92 10.61 10.95
N TYR A 144 -14.26 10.40 9.81
CA TYR A 144 -12.79 10.27 9.74
C TYR A 144 -12.10 11.60 10.09
N LEU A 145 -12.62 12.71 9.57
CA LEU A 145 -12.06 14.04 9.86
C LEU A 145 -12.23 14.44 11.30
N ILE A 146 -13.41 14.19 11.90
CA ILE A 146 -13.68 14.46 13.32
C ILE A 146 -12.69 13.68 14.18
N ASP A 147 -12.50 12.40 13.87
CA ASP A 147 -11.60 11.54 14.62
C ASP A 147 -10.12 11.94 14.47
N ILE A 148 -9.69 12.34 13.27
CA ILE A 148 -8.35 12.93 13.02
C ILE A 148 -8.10 14.11 13.96
N PHE A 149 -9.04 15.07 14.02
CA PHE A 149 -8.88 16.25 14.88
C PHE A 149 -8.98 15.91 16.36
N ALA A 150 -9.76 14.90 16.75
CA ALA A 150 -9.78 14.39 18.11
C ALA A 150 -8.43 13.81 18.54
N ILE A 151 -7.78 13.01 17.67
CA ILE A 151 -6.44 12.48 17.91
C ILE A 151 -5.41 13.61 17.97
N ILE A 152 -5.45 14.58 17.05
CA ILE A 152 -4.56 15.74 17.08
C ILE A 152 -4.70 16.47 18.40
N GLN A 153 -5.93 16.73 18.85
CA GLN A 153 -6.18 17.38 20.13
C GLN A 153 -5.65 16.57 21.32
N HIS A 154 -5.84 15.24 21.28
CA HIS A 154 -5.31 14.35 22.30
C HIS A 154 -3.78 14.43 22.39
N LEU A 155 -3.09 14.33 21.24
CA LEU A 155 -1.62 14.39 21.17
C LEU A 155 -1.08 15.75 21.64
N ILE A 156 -1.74 16.85 21.29
CA ILE A 156 -1.38 18.20 21.78
C ILE A 156 -1.44 18.28 23.31
N LYS A 157 -2.50 17.74 23.89
CA LYS A 157 -2.70 17.73 25.36
C LYS A 157 -1.72 16.78 26.05
N ASP A 158 -1.61 15.55 25.55
CA ASP A 158 -0.75 14.51 26.13
C ASP A 158 0.73 14.92 26.14
N LYS A 159 1.18 15.58 25.08
CA LYS A 159 2.57 16.03 24.96
C LYS A 159 2.77 17.49 25.42
N ALA A 160 1.75 18.13 25.97
CA ALA A 160 1.79 19.53 26.42
C ALA A 160 2.37 20.50 25.37
N LEU A 161 1.99 20.31 24.09
CA LEU A 161 2.52 21.09 22.97
C LEU A 161 1.99 22.52 23.03
N SER A 162 2.85 23.51 23.27
CA SER A 162 2.48 24.92 23.32
C SER A 162 2.68 25.64 21.99
N SER A 163 3.55 25.13 21.12
CA SER A 163 3.82 25.70 19.79
C SER A 163 3.86 24.59 18.77
N TYR A 164 2.87 24.55 17.89
CA TYR A 164 2.70 23.50 16.90
C TYR A 164 2.08 24.00 15.60
N ARG A 165 2.18 23.19 14.55
CA ARG A 165 1.46 23.37 13.30
C ARG A 165 0.77 22.06 12.93
N VAL A 166 -0.41 22.20 12.32
CA VAL A 166 -1.11 21.11 11.64
C VAL A 166 -1.10 21.43 10.15
N ILE A 167 -0.55 20.54 9.36
CA ILE A 167 -0.33 20.73 7.92
C ILE A 167 -0.88 19.53 7.19
N THR A 168 -1.55 19.76 6.05
CA THR A 168 -1.84 18.75 5.05
C THR A 168 -1.41 19.25 3.68
N ASN A 169 -0.95 18.35 2.85
CA ASN A 169 -0.49 18.66 1.50
C ASN A 169 -1.54 18.19 0.47
N GLY A 170 -1.61 18.91 -0.65
CA GLY A 170 -2.41 18.54 -1.80
C GLY A 170 -1.55 18.01 -2.95
N PRO A 171 -2.17 17.71 -4.11
CA PRO A 171 -1.47 17.25 -5.30
C PRO A 171 -0.29 18.17 -5.67
N GLY A 172 0.83 17.59 -6.06
CA GLY A 172 2.08 18.29 -6.37
C GLY A 172 2.98 18.58 -5.15
N PHE A 173 2.45 18.48 -3.93
CA PHE A 173 3.20 18.61 -2.67
C PHE A 173 3.11 17.35 -1.80
N GLN A 174 2.35 16.34 -2.22
CA GLN A 174 2.27 15.04 -1.58
C GLN A 174 3.28 14.08 -2.21
N ASP A 175 4.07 13.40 -1.36
CA ASP A 175 4.93 12.28 -1.80
C ASP A 175 4.13 10.98 -1.96
N VAL A 176 2.97 10.90 -1.30
CA VAL A 176 2.06 9.75 -1.31
C VAL A 176 0.65 10.28 -1.56
N ALA A 177 -0.03 9.79 -2.60
CA ALA A 177 -1.40 10.16 -2.94
C ALA A 177 -2.41 9.52 -1.96
N TYR A 178 -2.31 9.89 -0.69
CA TYR A 178 -3.17 9.49 0.40
C TYR A 178 -3.28 10.64 1.40
N LEU A 179 -4.50 10.98 1.84
CA LEU A 179 -4.72 12.08 2.77
C LEU A 179 -4.01 11.81 4.10
N HIS A 180 -3.20 12.76 4.53
CA HIS A 180 -2.53 12.71 5.82
C HIS A 180 -2.32 14.12 6.38
N PHE A 181 -2.29 14.20 7.70
CA PHE A 181 -2.03 15.43 8.43
C PHE A 181 -0.73 15.29 9.22
N HIS A 182 0.09 16.32 9.18
CA HIS A 182 1.30 16.43 9.97
C HIS A 182 1.03 17.31 11.18
N LEU A 183 1.22 16.78 12.38
CA LEU A 183 1.33 17.58 13.61
C LEU A 183 2.81 17.74 13.95
N VAL A 184 3.31 18.96 13.80
CA VAL A 184 4.73 19.30 14.01
C VAL A 184 4.85 20.30 15.14
N ALA A 185 5.69 20.01 16.13
CA ALA A 185 5.99 20.89 17.26
C ALA A 185 7.50 20.99 17.48
N LYS A 186 7.91 22.12 18.09
CA LYS A 186 9.30 22.39 18.48
C LYS A 186 9.54 21.92 19.91
#